data_844815ead51706002665d9332e71f1b2
#
_entry.id   844815ead51706002665d9332e71f1b2
#
_cell.length_a   1.000
_cell.length_b   1.000
_cell.length_c   1.000
_cell.angle_alpha   90.00
_cell.angle_beta   90.00
_cell.angle_gamma   90.00
#
_symmetry.space_group_name_H-M   'P 1'
#
loop_
_entity.id
_entity.type
_entity.pdbx_description
1 polymer ?
#
loop_
_entity_poly.entity_id
_entity_poly.type
_entity_poly.pdbx_seq_one_letter_code
_entity_poly.pdbx_strand_id
1 'polypeptide(L)'
;LCQFLEARQKSDLEPQLGSAFDLHGAGFSFCSSANMAKTTRTGLIAFEDGTIFRGRAFGAVATNVGEACFNTSMTGYQEILTDPSYFSQIVTMTAVQIGNYGICPDDVESDGPKVKGFIVREISPVASNWRSNTSIQDYLAEAGIPGIEGVDTRAITKKLRVSGALKACITTEDISEEEAVKRAQEFGGLIGVDFVKEVTAKAAYHWDPEMEQSTPFTVVGTDLRLNEDKTPKPRFKVAAMDFGAKFSIYRKLQHHGFDVHVFPATTSAAEIKAFKPDCVFLSNGPGDPGAVDYAHATVKELIEEYPTFGICLGHQIITHALGAKTFKLKFGHRGGNQPVKNLETGKVSITAQNHGFASTREELEKAGAIVTEINLNDETVEGLRLKDKPVFSVQYHPEAAPGPNDADPLFVDFYNMVAKHVG
;
A
#
# COMPACT_ATOMS: atom_id res chain seq x y z
N LEU A 1 18.20 -32.51 -0.59
CA LEU A 1 19.05 -31.73 0.37
C LEU A 1 19.98 -32.64 1.19
N CYS A 2 20.08 -33.95 0.91
CA CYS A 2 20.94 -34.89 1.63
C CYS A 2 22.13 -35.45 0.83
N GLN A 3 22.49 -34.86 -0.32
CA GLN A 3 23.57 -35.37 -1.17
C GLN A 3 24.68 -34.37 -1.49
N PHE A 4 24.79 -33.26 -0.74
CA PHE A 4 25.81 -32.20 -0.98
C PHE A 4 26.78 -31.98 0.20
N LEU A 5 26.85 -32.86 1.19
CA LEU A 5 27.72 -32.74 2.39
C LEU A 5 28.82 -33.78 2.52
N GLU A 6 29.14 -34.55 1.49
CA GLU A 6 30.25 -35.51 1.52
C GLU A 6 31.31 -35.24 0.44
N ALA A 7 31.93 -34.08 0.45
CA ALA A 7 33.20 -33.89 -0.27
C ALA A 7 33.94 -32.66 0.24
N ARG A 8 34.58 -32.72 1.36
CA ARG A 8 35.81 -32.03 1.73
C ARG A 8 36.31 -32.47 3.11
N GLN A 9 37.00 -33.60 3.14
CA GLN A 9 38.00 -33.91 4.15
C GLN A 9 39.33 -34.23 3.46
N LYS A 10 40.38 -33.63 4.05
CA LYS A 10 41.82 -33.85 3.86
C LYS A 10 42.52 -32.91 2.90
N SER A 11 43.20 -31.93 3.50
CA SER A 11 44.63 -31.69 3.28
C SER A 11 45.22 -31.00 4.51
N ASP A 12 46.23 -31.61 5.02
CA ASP A 12 47.04 -31.25 6.17
C ASP A 12 47.76 -29.93 5.96
N LEU A 13 47.82 -29.09 7.02
CA LEU A 13 48.92 -28.15 7.26
C LEU A 13 49.00 -27.82 8.75
N GLU A 14 50.11 -28.27 9.35
CA GLU A 14 50.50 -28.03 10.74
C GLU A 14 50.74 -26.52 11.03
N PRO A 15 50.61 -26.09 12.29
CA PRO A 15 50.80 -24.71 12.70
C PRO A 15 52.25 -24.37 12.99
N GLN A 16 52.78 -23.34 12.37
CA GLN A 16 53.98 -22.66 12.85
C GLN A 16 53.63 -21.64 13.93
N LEU A 17 54.07 -21.91 15.14
CA LEU A 17 54.13 -20.98 16.26
C LEU A 17 55.18 -19.86 15.96
N GLY A 18 54.75 -18.62 16.00
CA GLY A 18 55.63 -17.48 15.90
C GLY A 18 55.08 -16.24 16.61
N SER A 19 55.58 -16.00 17.84
CA SER A 19 55.74 -14.72 18.56
C SER A 19 54.59 -13.77 18.78
N ALA A 20 54.25 -13.62 20.05
CA ALA A 20 53.68 -12.48 20.77
C ALA A 20 53.45 -11.18 19.98
N PHE A 21 52.18 -10.76 19.87
CA PHE A 21 51.78 -9.37 19.68
C PHE A 21 51.18 -8.84 20.98
N ASP A 22 51.87 -7.83 21.52
CA ASP A 22 51.51 -7.02 22.68
C ASP A 22 50.17 -6.30 22.44
N LEU A 23 49.13 -6.67 23.18
CA LEU A 23 47.85 -5.99 23.20
C LEU A 23 47.81 -5.03 24.41
N HIS A 24 48.55 -3.93 24.30
CA HIS A 24 48.35 -2.78 25.16
C HIS A 24 47.98 -1.56 24.35
N GLY A 25 46.74 -1.07 24.54
CA GLY A 25 46.36 0.29 24.20
C GLY A 25 45.32 0.49 23.10
N ALA A 26 44.16 -0.12 23.23
CA ALA A 26 42.95 0.46 22.64
C ALA A 26 41.86 0.46 23.71
N GLY A 27 41.77 1.57 24.44
CA GLY A 27 40.68 1.78 25.37
C GLY A 27 39.36 1.86 24.58
N PHE A 28 38.63 0.76 24.57
CA PHE A 28 37.21 0.81 24.24
C PHE A 28 36.52 1.58 25.37
N SER A 29 36.34 2.87 25.17
CA SER A 29 35.40 3.64 25.97
C SER A 29 34.02 3.08 25.69
N PHE A 30 33.55 2.20 26.58
CA PHE A 30 32.13 1.96 26.72
C PHE A 30 31.50 3.31 27.09
N CYS A 31 30.97 4.01 26.11
CA CYS A 31 30.04 5.08 26.37
C CYS A 31 28.91 4.43 27.18
N SER A 32 28.95 4.62 28.50
CA SER A 32 27.85 4.26 29.37
C SER A 32 26.67 5.13 28.89
N SER A 33 25.82 4.60 28.05
CA SER A 33 24.50 5.15 27.83
C SER A 33 23.86 5.24 29.22
N ALA A 34 23.80 6.46 29.72
CA ALA A 34 23.05 6.77 30.92
C ALA A 34 21.69 6.07 30.78
N ASN A 35 21.41 5.17 31.72
CA ASN A 35 20.10 4.60 31.95
C ASN A 35 19.19 5.77 32.38
N MET A 36 18.77 6.61 31.41
CA MET A 36 17.57 7.40 31.58
C MET A 36 16.45 6.37 31.69
N ALA A 37 15.90 6.21 32.87
CA ALA A 37 14.65 5.51 33.08
C ALA A 37 13.68 6.09 32.04
N LYS A 38 13.44 5.34 30.93
CA LYS A 38 12.41 5.70 29.95
C LYS A 38 11.12 5.68 30.74
N THR A 39 10.63 6.85 31.14
CA THR A 39 9.26 7.01 31.63
C THR A 39 8.38 6.46 30.53
N THR A 40 7.80 5.30 30.77
CA THR A 40 6.93 4.62 29.83
C THR A 40 5.66 5.45 29.72
N ARG A 41 5.63 6.33 28.73
CA ARG A 41 4.45 7.15 28.45
C ARG A 41 3.31 6.22 28.03
N THR A 42 2.13 6.42 28.60
CA THR A 42 0.92 5.71 28.25
C THR A 42 0.25 6.39 27.06
N GLY A 43 -0.26 5.59 26.14
CA GLY A 43 -1.15 6.05 25.08
C GLY A 43 -2.46 5.30 25.12
N LEU A 44 -3.48 5.80 24.47
CA LEU A 44 -4.76 5.14 24.31
C LEU A 44 -5.36 5.33 22.93
N ILE A 45 -6.24 4.39 22.56
CA ILE A 45 -7.21 4.58 21.48
C ILE A 45 -8.60 4.53 22.10
N ALA A 46 -9.44 5.53 21.77
CA ALA A 46 -10.83 5.63 22.13
C ALA A 46 -11.71 5.58 20.88
N PHE A 47 -12.73 4.72 20.88
CA PHE A 47 -13.70 4.61 19.80
C PHE A 47 -14.93 5.46 20.09
N GLU A 48 -15.64 5.85 19.03
CA GLU A 48 -16.87 6.65 19.12
C GLU A 48 -17.98 6.06 20.00
N ASP A 49 -17.95 4.74 20.22
CA ASP A 49 -18.89 4.03 21.09
C ASP A 49 -18.45 3.98 22.57
N GLY A 50 -17.39 4.67 22.94
CA GLY A 50 -16.86 4.75 24.30
C GLY A 50 -15.88 3.62 24.67
N THR A 51 -15.59 2.68 23.77
CA THR A 51 -14.61 1.61 24.04
C THR A 51 -13.19 2.19 24.01
N ILE A 52 -12.36 1.82 24.98
CA ILE A 52 -11.00 2.33 25.13
C ILE A 52 -10.01 1.17 25.31
N PHE A 53 -8.87 1.27 24.64
CA PHE A 53 -7.71 0.40 24.86
C PHE A 53 -6.50 1.26 25.20
N ARG A 54 -5.73 0.82 26.21
CA ARG A 54 -4.51 1.48 26.66
C ARG A 54 -3.29 0.63 26.36
N GLY A 55 -2.17 1.30 26.10
CA GLY A 55 -0.88 0.66 25.85
C GLY A 55 0.27 1.60 26.13
N ARG A 56 1.47 1.19 25.77
CA ARG A 56 2.66 2.04 25.83
C ARG A 56 2.70 2.90 24.57
N ALA A 57 2.97 4.20 24.76
CA ALA A 57 3.13 5.13 23.66
C ALA A 57 4.49 4.98 22.97
N PHE A 58 4.51 5.08 21.65
CA PHE A 58 5.70 5.26 20.83
C PHE A 58 5.40 6.27 19.70
N GLY A 59 6.42 6.59 18.89
CA GLY A 59 6.25 7.62 17.87
C GLY A 59 6.05 9.02 18.48
N ALA A 60 5.26 9.87 17.82
CA ALA A 60 5.04 11.24 18.21
C ALA A 60 4.24 11.41 19.52
N VAL A 61 4.42 12.55 20.17
CA VAL A 61 3.51 13.06 21.21
C VAL A 61 2.43 13.85 20.49
N ALA A 62 1.30 13.21 20.24
CA ALA A 62 0.22 13.79 19.43
C ALA A 62 -1.13 13.13 19.72
N THR A 63 -2.19 13.82 19.32
CA THR A 63 -3.57 13.32 19.32
C THR A 63 -4.14 13.44 17.92
N ASN A 64 -4.54 12.31 17.33
CA ASN A 64 -5.11 12.25 15.99
C ASN A 64 -6.47 11.53 16.00
N VAL A 65 -7.31 11.88 15.05
CA VAL A 65 -8.59 11.21 14.79
C VAL A 65 -8.59 10.57 13.40
N GLY A 66 -9.33 9.49 13.24
CA GLY A 66 -9.45 8.79 11.96
C GLY A 66 -10.41 7.61 12.02
N GLU A 67 -10.66 6.98 10.89
CA GLU A 67 -11.38 5.71 10.86
C GLU A 67 -10.43 4.57 11.25
N ALA A 68 -10.80 3.80 12.26
CA ALA A 68 -10.01 2.65 12.69
C ALA A 68 -10.19 1.48 11.73
N CYS A 69 -9.08 0.91 11.31
CA CYS A 69 -9.04 -0.30 10.51
C CYS A 69 -7.98 -1.29 11.03
N PHE A 70 -7.98 -2.50 10.49
CA PHE A 70 -6.94 -3.49 10.79
C PHE A 70 -6.39 -4.07 9.49
N ASN A 71 -5.11 -4.44 9.50
CA ASN A 71 -4.45 -5.11 8.39
C ASN A 71 -3.94 -6.48 8.83
N THR A 72 -4.17 -7.50 7.98
CA THR A 72 -3.82 -8.90 8.25
C THR A 72 -2.52 -9.36 7.63
N SER A 73 -1.76 -8.46 6.99
CA SER A 73 -0.43 -8.79 6.44
C SER A 73 0.54 -9.16 7.55
N MET A 74 1.36 -10.17 7.30
CA MET A 74 2.38 -10.65 8.25
C MET A 74 3.67 -9.82 8.21
N THR A 75 3.87 -9.05 7.14
CA THR A 75 5.04 -8.21 6.86
C THR A 75 4.63 -6.99 6.06
N GLY A 76 5.56 -6.07 5.77
CA GLY A 76 5.28 -4.91 4.93
C GLY A 76 4.66 -3.75 5.70
N TYR A 77 4.99 -3.59 6.97
CA TYR A 77 4.43 -2.50 7.78
C TYR A 77 4.85 -1.11 7.27
N GLN A 78 6.03 -0.97 6.66
CA GLN A 78 6.49 0.31 6.13
C GLN A 78 5.69 0.70 4.88
N GLU A 79 5.45 -0.24 3.99
CA GLU A 79 4.61 -0.06 2.81
C GLU A 79 3.17 0.29 3.22
N ILE A 80 2.63 -0.37 4.27
CA ILE A 80 1.32 -0.04 4.83
C ILE A 80 1.30 1.39 5.40
N LEU A 81 2.34 1.81 6.11
CA LEU A 81 2.41 3.15 6.68
C LEU A 81 2.46 4.24 5.61
N THR A 82 3.11 3.96 4.49
CA THR A 82 3.35 4.92 3.40
C THR A 82 2.38 4.81 2.23
N ASP A 83 1.44 3.84 2.25
CA ASP A 83 0.37 3.72 1.24
C ASP A 83 -0.65 4.86 1.41
N PRO A 84 -0.82 5.74 0.39
CA PRO A 84 -1.77 6.84 0.46
C PRO A 84 -3.22 6.43 0.70
N SER A 85 -3.60 5.20 0.36
CA SER A 85 -4.95 4.67 0.59
C SER A 85 -5.32 4.59 2.08
N TYR A 86 -4.32 4.64 3.01
CA TYR A 86 -4.57 4.74 4.44
C TYR A 86 -4.72 6.17 4.96
N PHE A 87 -4.74 7.18 4.09
CA PHE A 87 -4.92 8.56 4.54
C PHE A 87 -6.18 8.70 5.39
N SER A 88 -6.05 9.40 6.53
CA SER A 88 -7.13 9.58 7.53
C SER A 88 -7.59 8.31 8.25
N GLN A 89 -6.77 7.23 8.26
CA GLN A 89 -7.08 5.99 8.98
C GLN A 89 -6.08 5.73 10.13
N ILE A 90 -6.55 5.06 11.18
CA ILE A 90 -5.76 4.54 12.28
C ILE A 90 -5.64 3.03 12.08
N VAL A 91 -4.42 2.55 11.82
CA VAL A 91 -4.18 1.18 11.42
C VAL A 91 -3.74 0.30 12.58
N THR A 92 -4.44 -0.81 12.79
CA THR A 92 -4.07 -1.87 13.73
C THR A 92 -3.45 -3.05 12.98
N MET A 93 -2.20 -3.41 13.28
CA MET A 93 -1.58 -4.61 12.72
C MET A 93 -2.00 -5.85 13.51
N THR A 94 -2.39 -6.92 12.80
CA THR A 94 -2.70 -8.21 13.42
C THR A 94 -1.44 -9.06 13.63
N ALA A 95 -0.38 -8.83 12.86
CA ALA A 95 0.93 -9.44 13.11
C ALA A 95 1.45 -8.99 14.47
N VAL A 96 1.99 -9.94 15.25
CA VAL A 96 2.33 -9.72 16.65
C VAL A 96 3.54 -8.82 16.79
N GLN A 97 4.62 -9.10 16.06
CA GLN A 97 5.87 -8.33 16.09
C GLN A 97 5.99 -7.41 14.88
N ILE A 98 6.24 -6.13 15.15
CA ILE A 98 6.41 -5.09 14.16
C ILE A 98 7.74 -4.35 14.45
N GLY A 99 8.35 -3.76 13.43
CA GLY A 99 9.61 -3.01 13.57
C GLY A 99 10.87 -3.86 13.52
N ASN A 100 10.76 -5.16 13.32
CA ASN A 100 11.88 -6.12 13.36
C ASN A 100 12.90 -5.94 12.23
N TYR A 101 12.54 -5.31 11.10
CA TYR A 101 13.47 -4.99 10.01
C TYR A 101 13.71 -3.48 9.84
N GLY A 102 13.21 -2.63 10.76
CA GLY A 102 13.39 -1.18 10.74
C GLY A 102 12.70 -0.49 9.56
N ILE A 103 13.22 0.65 9.16
CA ILE A 103 12.76 1.44 8.01
C ILE A 103 13.86 1.49 6.95
N CYS A 104 13.51 1.15 5.72
CA CYS A 104 14.38 1.14 4.56
C CYS A 104 13.96 2.27 3.60
N PRO A 105 14.83 3.23 3.25
CA PRO A 105 14.46 4.38 2.43
C PRO A 105 13.83 4.03 1.08
N ASP A 106 14.24 2.90 0.50
CA ASP A 106 13.76 2.47 -0.82
C ASP A 106 12.36 1.84 -0.79
N ASP A 107 11.91 1.35 0.38
CA ASP A 107 10.66 0.59 0.53
C ASP A 107 9.44 1.48 0.80
N VAL A 108 9.54 2.78 0.54
CA VAL A 108 8.42 3.72 0.67
C VAL A 108 7.49 3.64 -0.54
N GLU A 109 6.19 3.78 -0.28
CA GLU A 109 5.15 3.79 -1.32
C GLU A 109 4.64 5.19 -1.66
N SER A 110 5.11 6.22 -0.95
CA SER A 110 4.86 7.64 -1.22
C SER A 110 5.91 8.51 -0.51
N ASP A 111 5.72 9.83 -0.49
CA ASP A 111 6.60 10.82 0.14
C ASP A 111 6.65 10.77 1.68
N GLY A 112 6.08 9.74 2.30
CA GLY A 112 6.12 9.49 3.74
C GLY A 112 4.85 8.83 4.28
N PRO A 113 4.76 8.62 5.61
CA PRO A 113 3.61 7.98 6.24
C PRO A 113 2.32 8.77 6.04
N LYS A 114 1.23 8.04 5.77
CA LYS A 114 -0.10 8.61 5.49
C LYS A 114 -1.14 8.30 6.57
N VAL A 115 -0.86 7.34 7.43
CA VAL A 115 -1.75 6.94 8.52
C VAL A 115 -1.89 8.04 9.58
N LYS A 116 -3.02 8.07 10.30
CA LYS A 116 -3.23 9.00 11.44
C LYS A 116 -2.77 8.41 12.78
N GLY A 117 -2.52 7.12 12.83
CA GLY A 117 -2.01 6.44 14.01
C GLY A 117 -1.72 4.97 13.73
N PHE A 118 -0.88 4.38 14.57
CA PHE A 118 -0.43 3.01 14.37
C PHE A 118 -0.51 2.20 15.66
N ILE A 119 -1.17 1.05 15.60
CA ILE A 119 -1.44 0.20 16.76
C ILE A 119 -0.87 -1.19 16.51
N VAL A 120 -0.06 -1.66 17.46
CA VAL A 120 0.62 -2.94 17.37
C VAL A 120 0.56 -3.71 18.68
N ARG A 121 0.74 -5.02 18.60
CA ARG A 121 0.86 -5.85 19.80
C ARG A 121 2.22 -5.63 20.47
N GLU A 122 3.30 -5.64 19.68
CA GLU A 122 4.66 -5.52 20.18
C GLU A 122 5.58 -4.87 19.14
N ILE A 123 6.37 -3.90 19.57
CA ILE A 123 7.49 -3.36 18.78
C ILE A 123 8.75 -4.14 19.08
N SER A 124 9.42 -4.61 18.03
CA SER A 124 10.72 -5.26 18.18
C SER A 124 11.73 -4.29 18.81
N PRO A 125 12.43 -4.70 19.87
CA PRO A 125 13.43 -3.84 20.52
C PRO A 125 14.69 -3.65 19.65
N VAL A 126 14.86 -4.46 18.62
CA VAL A 126 16.00 -4.42 17.71
C VAL A 126 15.52 -4.53 16.28
N ALA A 127 15.90 -3.57 15.45
CA ALA A 127 15.79 -3.68 14.00
C ALA A 127 17.01 -4.45 13.46
N SER A 128 16.78 -5.57 12.78
CA SER A 128 17.83 -6.44 12.24
C SER A 128 17.69 -6.58 10.72
N ASN A 129 18.15 -5.55 10.01
CA ASN A 129 18.19 -5.53 8.55
C ASN A 129 19.30 -4.58 8.09
N TRP A 130 20.18 -5.06 7.21
CA TRP A 130 21.31 -4.26 6.70
C TRP A 130 20.89 -3.02 5.92
N ARG A 131 19.67 -2.99 5.38
CA ARG A 131 19.09 -1.84 4.65
C ARG A 131 18.44 -0.80 5.58
N SER A 132 18.23 -1.16 6.85
CA SER A 132 17.56 -0.28 7.80
C SER A 132 18.45 0.91 8.18
N ASN A 133 17.89 2.12 8.13
CA ASN A 133 18.57 3.34 8.55
C ASN A 133 17.96 3.97 9.80
N THR A 134 16.73 3.62 10.17
CA THR A 134 16.07 4.15 11.36
C THR A 134 15.06 3.15 11.95
N SER A 135 14.65 3.36 13.19
CA SER A 135 13.60 2.58 13.83
C SER A 135 12.21 3.06 13.40
N ILE A 136 11.21 2.18 13.50
CA ILE A 136 9.81 2.57 13.23
C ILE A 136 9.32 3.62 14.23
N GLN A 137 9.81 3.59 15.49
CA GLN A 137 9.46 4.56 16.52
C GLN A 137 9.93 5.97 16.15
N ASP A 138 11.18 6.09 15.73
CA ASP A 138 11.77 7.38 15.34
C ASP A 138 11.13 7.90 14.05
N TYR A 139 10.92 7.02 13.08
CA TYR A 139 10.25 7.35 11.81
C TYR A 139 8.84 7.95 12.02
N LEU A 140 8.04 7.32 12.88
CA LEU A 140 6.70 7.84 13.20
C LEU A 140 6.76 9.10 14.06
N ALA A 141 7.78 9.23 14.94
CA ALA A 141 7.97 10.45 15.73
C ALA A 141 8.30 11.64 14.84
N GLU A 142 9.20 11.49 13.88
CA GLU A 142 9.56 12.53 12.92
C GLU A 142 8.38 12.93 12.03
N ALA A 143 7.52 11.97 11.68
CA ALA A 143 6.31 12.21 10.89
C ALA A 143 5.12 12.79 11.70
N GLY A 144 5.26 12.97 13.01
CA GLY A 144 4.17 13.49 13.87
C GLY A 144 3.04 12.48 14.11
N ILE A 145 3.31 11.18 13.96
CA ILE A 145 2.30 10.12 14.05
C ILE A 145 2.39 9.40 15.41
N PRO A 146 1.30 9.39 16.21
CA PRO A 146 1.25 8.64 17.45
C PRO A 146 1.09 7.14 17.21
N GLY A 147 1.77 6.35 18.03
CA GLY A 147 1.63 4.91 18.06
C GLY A 147 1.40 4.36 19.46
N ILE A 148 0.73 3.23 19.56
CA ILE A 148 0.55 2.49 20.82
C ILE A 148 0.87 1.01 20.65
N GLU A 149 1.59 0.45 21.61
CA GLU A 149 1.93 -0.97 21.68
C GLU A 149 1.45 -1.61 22.99
N GLY A 150 1.50 -2.95 23.07
CA GLY A 150 1.05 -3.69 24.25
C GLY A 150 -0.45 -3.81 24.37
N VAL A 151 -1.17 -3.45 23.31
CA VAL A 151 -2.64 -3.48 23.23
C VAL A 151 -3.12 -4.87 22.81
N ASP A 152 -4.32 -5.24 23.19
CA ASP A 152 -4.99 -6.44 22.64
C ASP A 152 -5.51 -6.14 21.22
N THR A 153 -4.59 -6.26 20.23
CA THR A 153 -4.91 -6.07 18.81
C THR A 153 -5.95 -7.05 18.28
N ARG A 154 -6.04 -8.26 18.90
CA ARG A 154 -7.07 -9.23 18.55
C ARG A 154 -8.45 -8.77 19.01
N ALA A 155 -8.57 -8.18 20.19
CA ALA A 155 -9.83 -7.61 20.67
C ALA A 155 -10.29 -6.45 19.80
N ILE A 156 -9.38 -5.54 19.40
CA ILE A 156 -9.66 -4.46 18.46
C ILE A 156 -10.15 -5.03 17.11
N THR A 157 -9.42 -5.99 16.53
CA THR A 157 -9.79 -6.63 15.27
C THR A 157 -11.17 -7.29 15.33
N LYS A 158 -11.47 -8.03 16.41
CA LYS A 158 -12.80 -8.65 16.62
C LYS A 158 -13.90 -7.60 16.72
N LYS A 159 -13.64 -6.49 17.46
CA LYS A 159 -14.56 -5.37 17.58
C LYS A 159 -14.91 -4.79 16.21
N LEU A 160 -13.90 -4.43 15.41
CA LEU A 160 -14.10 -3.86 14.08
C LEU A 160 -14.79 -4.84 13.11
N ARG A 161 -14.53 -6.15 13.21
CA ARG A 161 -15.24 -7.16 12.43
C ARG A 161 -16.73 -7.24 12.75
N VAL A 162 -17.07 -7.09 14.03
CA VAL A 162 -18.46 -7.20 14.52
C VAL A 162 -19.22 -5.89 14.32
N SER A 163 -18.63 -4.76 14.70
CA SER A 163 -19.28 -3.44 14.67
C SER A 163 -19.17 -2.73 13.33
N GLY A 164 -18.18 -3.10 12.51
CA GLY A 164 -17.80 -2.37 11.31
C GLY A 164 -16.64 -1.40 11.58
N ALA A 165 -16.27 -0.64 10.55
CA ALA A 165 -15.32 0.45 10.70
C ALA A 165 -15.91 1.50 11.66
N LEU A 166 -15.11 1.92 12.65
CA LEU A 166 -15.49 2.88 13.68
C LEU A 166 -14.58 4.10 13.64
N LYS A 167 -15.12 5.25 13.96
CA LYS A 167 -14.33 6.45 14.20
C LYS A 167 -13.58 6.31 15.52
N ALA A 168 -12.33 6.77 15.54
CA ALA A 168 -11.48 6.63 16.72
C ALA A 168 -10.55 7.85 16.89
N CYS A 169 -10.12 8.04 18.12
CA CYS A 169 -9.08 8.97 18.53
C CYS A 169 -7.92 8.18 19.13
N ILE A 170 -6.72 8.36 18.60
CA ILE A 170 -5.48 7.84 19.17
C ILE A 170 -4.71 8.98 19.79
N THR A 171 -4.23 8.80 21.02
CA THR A 171 -3.47 9.83 21.72
C THR A 171 -2.32 9.26 22.52
N THR A 172 -1.24 10.00 22.54
CA THR A 172 -0.06 9.82 23.41
C THR A 172 0.20 11.06 24.26
N GLU A 173 -0.73 12.00 24.22
CA GLU A 173 -0.79 13.18 25.09
C GLU A 173 -1.62 12.91 26.35
N ASP A 174 -1.47 13.76 27.36
CA ASP A 174 -2.25 13.69 28.60
C ASP A 174 -3.61 14.38 28.42
N ILE A 175 -4.54 13.66 27.78
CA ILE A 175 -5.96 14.08 27.69
C ILE A 175 -6.85 13.06 28.40
N SER A 176 -8.03 13.49 28.83
CA SER A 176 -8.97 12.56 29.47
C SER A 176 -9.58 11.59 28.46
N GLU A 177 -10.09 10.46 28.95
CA GLU A 177 -10.77 9.46 28.12
C GLU A 177 -12.04 9.99 27.50
N GLU A 178 -12.78 10.79 28.26
CA GLU A 178 -14.00 11.45 27.80
C GLU A 178 -13.70 12.40 26.65
N GLU A 179 -12.60 13.16 26.72
CA GLU A 179 -12.16 14.05 25.65
C GLU A 179 -11.74 13.25 24.42
N ALA A 180 -11.02 12.12 24.57
CA ALA A 180 -10.64 11.27 23.45
C ALA A 180 -11.87 10.65 22.76
N VAL A 181 -12.86 10.16 23.50
CA VAL A 181 -14.13 9.65 22.98
C VAL A 181 -14.88 10.76 22.23
N LYS A 182 -14.97 11.94 22.82
CA LYS A 182 -15.63 13.09 22.19
C LYS A 182 -14.99 13.44 20.85
N ARG A 183 -13.65 13.51 20.77
CA ARG A 183 -12.94 13.76 19.51
C ARG A 183 -13.21 12.66 18.45
N ALA A 184 -13.29 11.40 18.88
CA ALA A 184 -13.67 10.32 17.97
C ALA A 184 -15.09 10.51 17.41
N GLN A 185 -16.04 10.93 18.26
CA GLN A 185 -17.44 11.19 17.85
C GLN A 185 -17.56 12.37 16.90
N GLU A 186 -16.79 13.43 17.13
CA GLU A 186 -16.79 14.65 16.30
C GLU A 186 -16.12 14.48 14.94
N PHE A 187 -15.30 13.42 14.74
CA PHE A 187 -14.70 13.13 13.45
C PHE A 187 -15.80 12.82 12.41
N GLY A 188 -15.74 13.50 11.25
CA GLY A 188 -16.76 13.37 10.20
C GLY A 188 -16.82 12.01 9.49
N GLY A 189 -15.78 11.17 9.63
CA GLY A 189 -15.65 9.91 8.91
C GLY A 189 -15.09 10.08 7.50
N LEU A 190 -15.15 9.01 6.70
CA LEU A 190 -14.61 8.99 5.35
C LEU A 190 -15.66 9.18 4.25
N ILE A 191 -16.94 8.96 4.56
CA ILE A 191 -18.02 9.01 3.55
C ILE A 191 -18.27 10.46 3.13
N GLY A 192 -18.32 10.70 1.82
CA GLY A 192 -18.56 12.01 1.24
C GLY A 192 -17.37 12.97 1.31
N VAL A 193 -16.19 12.51 1.72
CA VAL A 193 -14.99 13.34 1.83
C VAL A 193 -14.00 12.98 0.72
N ASP A 194 -13.56 14.01 0.00
CA ASP A 194 -12.52 13.89 -1.03
C ASP A 194 -11.12 14.03 -0.40
N PHE A 195 -10.51 12.89 -0.08
CA PHE A 195 -9.13 12.82 0.40
C PHE A 195 -8.10 12.71 -0.73
N VAL A 196 -8.54 12.53 -1.97
CA VAL A 196 -7.64 12.48 -3.13
C VAL A 196 -6.86 13.79 -3.27
N LYS A 197 -7.50 14.93 -3.02
CA LYS A 197 -6.86 16.26 -3.06
C LYS A 197 -5.68 16.43 -2.10
N GLU A 198 -5.65 15.66 -1.01
CA GLU A 198 -4.58 15.72 -0.01
C GLU A 198 -3.35 14.89 -0.40
N VAL A 199 -3.50 13.93 -1.32
CA VAL A 199 -2.46 12.93 -1.66
C VAL A 199 -2.04 12.95 -3.13
N THR A 200 -2.83 13.52 -4.02
CA THR A 200 -2.52 13.62 -5.45
C THR A 200 -1.30 14.51 -5.73
N ALA A 201 -0.60 14.24 -6.80
CA ALA A 201 0.50 15.08 -7.28
C ALA A 201 0.05 16.53 -7.47
N LYS A 202 0.91 17.48 -7.13
CA LYS A 202 0.62 18.93 -7.25
C LYS A 202 0.74 19.45 -8.69
N ALA A 203 1.50 18.76 -9.53
CA ALA A 203 1.72 19.07 -10.94
C ALA A 203 2.05 17.79 -11.69
N ALA A 204 1.83 17.80 -13.00
CA ALA A 204 2.24 16.69 -13.86
C ALA A 204 3.78 16.55 -13.89
N TYR A 205 4.25 15.31 -13.89
CA TYR A 205 5.70 15.01 -13.95
C TYR A 205 5.96 13.68 -14.64
N HIS A 206 7.20 13.50 -15.10
CA HIS A 206 7.70 12.25 -15.66
C HIS A 206 8.27 11.40 -14.52
N TRP A 207 7.72 10.21 -14.31
CA TRP A 207 8.18 9.31 -13.26
C TRP A 207 9.50 8.64 -13.68
N ASP A 208 10.53 8.80 -12.84
CA ASP A 208 11.79 8.05 -12.87
C ASP A 208 12.32 7.77 -14.31
N PRO A 209 12.54 8.82 -15.14
CA PRO A 209 12.91 8.64 -16.55
C PRO A 209 14.23 7.88 -16.73
N GLU A 210 15.14 7.96 -15.78
CA GLU A 210 16.44 7.27 -15.78
C GLU A 210 16.36 5.88 -15.13
N MET A 211 15.20 5.48 -14.60
CA MET A 211 14.94 4.21 -13.92
C MET A 211 15.82 3.97 -12.66
N GLU A 212 16.25 5.00 -11.99
CA GLU A 212 17.07 4.90 -10.78
C GLU A 212 16.27 4.33 -9.60
N GLN A 213 15.01 4.72 -9.47
CA GLN A 213 14.11 4.24 -8.41
C GLN A 213 13.49 2.88 -8.72
N SER A 214 13.37 2.52 -10.00
CA SER A 214 12.68 1.30 -10.42
C SER A 214 13.64 0.10 -10.54
N THR A 215 14.89 0.33 -10.93
CA THR A 215 15.90 -0.72 -11.14
C THR A 215 16.17 -1.59 -9.91
N PRO A 216 16.24 -1.08 -8.65
CA PRO A 216 16.47 -1.91 -7.47
C PRO A 216 15.40 -2.97 -7.23
N PHE A 217 14.20 -2.80 -7.80
CA PHE A 217 13.05 -3.70 -7.65
C PHE A 217 12.89 -4.69 -8.81
N THR A 218 13.82 -4.69 -9.78
CA THR A 218 13.81 -5.70 -10.86
C THR A 218 14.25 -7.06 -10.33
N VAL A 219 13.58 -8.12 -10.78
CA VAL A 219 14.01 -9.49 -10.49
C VAL A 219 15.35 -9.75 -11.21
N VAL A 220 16.36 -10.17 -10.46
CA VAL A 220 17.69 -10.44 -11.01
C VAL A 220 17.61 -11.44 -12.16
N GLY A 221 18.15 -11.06 -13.31
CA GLY A 221 18.17 -11.91 -14.52
C GLY A 221 16.93 -11.80 -15.41
N THR A 222 15.92 -11.00 -15.01
CA THR A 222 14.76 -10.71 -15.86
C THR A 222 14.70 -9.21 -16.16
N ASP A 223 14.78 -8.83 -17.41
CA ASP A 223 14.46 -7.48 -17.85
C ASP A 223 13.20 -7.55 -18.71
N LEU A 224 12.07 -7.25 -18.08
CA LEU A 224 10.74 -7.31 -18.71
C LEU A 224 10.58 -6.28 -19.85
N ARG A 225 11.52 -5.35 -20.00
CA ARG A 225 11.60 -4.39 -21.12
C ARG A 225 12.18 -5.00 -22.39
N LEU A 226 12.75 -6.20 -22.28
CA LEU A 226 13.33 -6.91 -23.40
C LEU A 226 12.42 -8.06 -23.86
N ASN A 227 12.42 -8.31 -25.16
CA ASN A 227 11.88 -9.51 -25.74
C ASN A 227 12.76 -10.74 -25.38
N GLU A 228 12.30 -11.95 -25.68
CA GLU A 228 13.07 -13.19 -25.48
C GLU A 228 14.42 -13.16 -26.21
N ASP A 229 14.49 -12.51 -27.38
CA ASP A 229 15.70 -12.31 -28.16
C ASP A 229 16.60 -11.14 -27.67
N LYS A 230 16.28 -10.55 -26.50
CA LYS A 230 16.95 -9.42 -25.88
C LYS A 230 16.83 -8.08 -26.65
N THR A 231 15.94 -7.99 -27.61
CA THR A 231 15.63 -6.69 -28.24
C THR A 231 14.72 -5.86 -27.33
N PRO A 232 14.87 -4.52 -27.30
CA PRO A 232 13.97 -3.67 -26.52
C PRO A 232 12.53 -3.81 -26.98
N LYS A 233 11.59 -4.00 -26.04
CA LYS A 233 10.17 -3.88 -26.31
C LYS A 233 9.81 -2.44 -26.66
N PRO A 234 8.83 -2.21 -27.54
CA PRO A 234 8.23 -0.89 -27.68
C PRO A 234 7.80 -0.34 -26.31
N ARG A 235 8.11 0.93 -26.04
CA ARG A 235 7.65 1.60 -24.82
C ARG A 235 6.42 2.41 -25.15
N PHE A 236 5.34 2.19 -24.38
CA PHE A 236 4.09 2.91 -24.51
C PHE A 236 4.01 4.04 -23.51
N LYS A 237 3.64 5.22 -24.00
CA LYS A 237 3.45 6.41 -23.17
C LYS A 237 2.15 6.32 -22.41
N VAL A 238 2.23 6.15 -21.09
CA VAL A 238 1.05 6.08 -20.24
C VAL A 238 0.80 7.40 -19.51
N ALA A 239 -0.44 7.90 -19.61
CA ALA A 239 -0.92 8.96 -18.74
C ALA A 239 -1.49 8.32 -17.47
N ALA A 240 -0.73 8.38 -16.37
CA ALA A 240 -1.14 7.87 -15.07
C ALA A 240 -1.85 8.98 -14.27
N MET A 241 -3.15 8.86 -14.07
CA MET A 241 -3.91 9.76 -13.20
C MET A 241 -3.66 9.36 -11.75
N ASP A 242 -3.11 10.28 -10.98
CA ASP A 242 -2.70 10.07 -9.60
C ASP A 242 -3.81 10.45 -8.62
N PHE A 243 -4.45 9.44 -8.06
CA PHE A 243 -5.44 9.58 -6.98
C PHE A 243 -4.84 9.31 -5.58
N GLY A 244 -3.53 9.18 -5.49
CA GLY A 244 -2.75 8.73 -4.34
C GLY A 244 -2.10 7.40 -4.63
N ALA A 245 -1.28 7.38 -5.66
CA ALA A 245 -0.63 6.18 -6.16
C ALA A 245 0.47 5.69 -5.24
N LYS A 246 0.59 4.37 -5.12
CA LYS A 246 1.77 3.72 -4.59
C LYS A 246 2.89 3.72 -5.63
N PHE A 247 4.10 4.03 -5.20
CA PHE A 247 5.28 4.04 -6.08
C PHE A 247 5.53 2.70 -6.75
N SER A 248 5.21 1.60 -6.08
CA SER A 248 5.33 0.25 -6.67
C SER A 248 4.45 0.06 -7.91
N ILE A 249 3.33 0.76 -8.04
CA ILE A 249 2.53 0.74 -9.27
C ILE A 249 3.32 1.33 -10.44
N TYR A 250 3.94 2.49 -10.24
CA TYR A 250 4.73 3.13 -11.28
C TYR A 250 5.98 2.32 -11.64
N ARG A 251 6.66 1.72 -10.63
CA ARG A 251 7.78 0.78 -10.83
C ARG A 251 7.34 -0.41 -11.69
N LYS A 252 6.18 -1.02 -11.39
CA LYS A 252 5.63 -2.15 -12.16
C LYS A 252 5.30 -1.74 -13.61
N LEU A 253 4.65 -0.61 -13.82
CA LEU A 253 4.38 -0.09 -15.16
C LEU A 253 5.67 0.07 -15.97
N GLN A 254 6.72 0.70 -15.39
CA GLN A 254 8.00 0.85 -16.07
C GLN A 254 8.67 -0.49 -16.38
N HIS A 255 8.65 -1.44 -15.44
CA HIS A 255 9.21 -2.77 -15.65
C HIS A 255 8.54 -3.51 -16.82
N HIS A 256 7.25 -3.27 -17.02
CA HIS A 256 6.47 -3.88 -18.10
C HIS A 256 6.48 -3.08 -19.42
N GLY A 257 7.32 -2.04 -19.54
CA GLY A 257 7.56 -1.36 -20.81
C GLY A 257 6.77 -0.08 -21.02
N PHE A 258 6.22 0.50 -19.95
CA PHE A 258 5.56 1.81 -20.02
C PHE A 258 6.51 2.95 -19.71
N ASP A 259 6.31 4.08 -20.39
CA ASP A 259 6.90 5.37 -20.10
C ASP A 259 5.87 6.19 -19.30
N VAL A 260 6.11 6.33 -17.98
CA VAL A 260 5.09 6.76 -17.03
C VAL A 260 5.08 8.26 -16.83
N HIS A 261 4.02 8.93 -17.27
CA HIS A 261 3.78 10.34 -17.00
C HIS A 261 2.60 10.49 -16.05
N VAL A 262 2.87 11.09 -14.91
CA VAL A 262 1.91 11.23 -13.80
C VAL A 262 1.18 12.56 -13.92
N PHE A 263 -0.13 12.52 -13.77
CA PHE A 263 -1.02 13.68 -13.82
C PHE A 263 -1.84 13.79 -12.53
N PRO A 264 -2.02 15.00 -11.98
CA PRO A 264 -2.93 15.21 -10.86
C PRO A 264 -4.33 14.67 -11.13
N ALA A 265 -5.02 14.24 -10.10
CA ALA A 265 -6.39 13.73 -10.18
C ALA A 265 -7.39 14.70 -10.82
N THR A 266 -7.12 16.01 -10.73
CA THR A 266 -7.97 17.08 -11.25
C THR A 266 -7.68 17.44 -12.71
N THR A 267 -6.71 16.79 -13.36
CA THR A 267 -6.37 17.03 -14.77
C THR A 267 -7.53 16.67 -15.67
N SER A 268 -7.90 17.56 -16.57
CA SER A 268 -9.02 17.38 -17.49
C SER A 268 -8.72 16.37 -18.60
N ALA A 269 -9.78 15.78 -19.17
CA ALA A 269 -9.63 14.89 -20.32
C ALA A 269 -8.97 15.61 -21.51
N ALA A 270 -9.24 16.89 -21.71
CA ALA A 270 -8.64 17.69 -22.78
C ALA A 270 -7.11 17.81 -22.64
N GLU A 271 -6.62 18.02 -21.41
CA GLU A 271 -5.17 18.09 -21.12
C GLU A 271 -4.48 16.73 -21.33
N ILE A 272 -5.10 15.63 -20.87
CA ILE A 272 -4.60 14.26 -21.13
C ILE A 272 -4.56 13.97 -22.63
N LYS A 273 -5.62 14.30 -23.37
CA LYS A 273 -5.67 14.12 -24.83
C LYS A 273 -4.62 14.97 -25.56
N ALA A 274 -4.38 16.20 -25.10
CA ALA A 274 -3.33 17.07 -25.66
C ALA A 274 -1.93 16.51 -25.47
N PHE A 275 -1.68 15.75 -24.40
CA PHE A 275 -0.44 15.01 -24.15
C PHE A 275 -0.23 13.85 -25.14
N LYS A 276 -1.30 13.32 -25.78
CA LYS A 276 -1.30 12.21 -26.72
C LYS A 276 -0.63 10.94 -26.12
N PRO A 277 -1.16 10.37 -25.05
CA PRO A 277 -0.67 9.10 -24.53
C PRO A 277 -1.11 7.94 -25.43
N ASP A 278 -0.42 6.80 -25.31
CA ASP A 278 -0.85 5.54 -25.92
C ASP A 278 -1.94 4.85 -25.10
N CYS A 279 -1.97 5.11 -23.80
CA CYS A 279 -2.94 4.53 -22.86
C CYS A 279 -3.10 5.40 -21.59
N VAL A 280 -4.11 5.07 -20.80
CA VAL A 280 -4.42 5.73 -19.53
C VAL A 280 -4.33 4.70 -18.40
N PHE A 281 -3.78 5.11 -17.28
CA PHE A 281 -3.77 4.34 -16.04
C PHE A 281 -4.45 5.13 -14.91
N LEU A 282 -5.27 4.46 -14.11
CA LEU A 282 -5.98 5.05 -12.98
C LEU A 282 -5.49 4.41 -11.68
N SER A 283 -4.85 5.20 -10.84
CA SER A 283 -4.19 4.69 -9.63
C SER A 283 -5.16 4.31 -8.51
N ASN A 284 -4.63 3.67 -7.47
CA ASN A 284 -5.26 3.56 -6.17
C ASN A 284 -5.37 4.93 -5.48
N GLY A 285 -6.04 4.98 -4.33
CA GLY A 285 -6.14 6.18 -3.52
C GLY A 285 -7.10 6.04 -2.33
N PRO A 286 -7.16 7.06 -1.45
CA PRO A 286 -8.00 7.05 -0.26
C PRO A 286 -9.40 7.59 -0.50
N GLY A 287 -10.27 7.32 0.47
CA GLY A 287 -11.53 8.04 0.63
C GLY A 287 -12.73 7.39 -0.06
N ASP A 288 -13.74 8.21 -0.26
CA ASP A 288 -15.01 7.82 -0.89
C ASP A 288 -14.94 8.06 -2.39
N PRO A 289 -15.04 7.02 -3.24
CA PRO A 289 -15.03 7.20 -4.69
C PRO A 289 -16.17 8.12 -5.19
N GLY A 290 -17.29 8.18 -4.48
CA GLY A 290 -18.41 9.06 -4.82
C GLY A 290 -18.12 10.55 -4.63
N ALA A 291 -17.08 10.91 -3.89
CA ALA A 291 -16.71 12.31 -3.62
C ALA A 291 -15.79 12.92 -4.70
N VAL A 292 -15.31 12.14 -5.67
CA VAL A 292 -14.36 12.57 -6.71
C VAL A 292 -15.03 12.73 -8.09
N ASP A 293 -16.15 13.42 -8.13
CA ASP A 293 -17.02 13.58 -9.31
C ASP A 293 -16.32 14.18 -10.54
N TYR A 294 -15.35 15.06 -10.35
CA TYR A 294 -14.49 15.60 -11.41
C TYR A 294 -13.71 14.50 -12.16
N ALA A 295 -13.25 13.48 -11.44
CA ALA A 295 -12.57 12.36 -12.06
C ALA A 295 -13.53 11.44 -12.83
N HIS A 296 -14.76 11.26 -12.35
CA HIS A 296 -15.78 10.47 -13.07
C HIS A 296 -16.04 11.02 -14.47
N ALA A 297 -16.21 12.35 -14.59
CA ALA A 297 -16.44 13.01 -15.87
C ALA A 297 -15.23 12.85 -16.81
N THR A 298 -14.02 13.10 -16.30
CA THR A 298 -12.76 12.95 -17.05
C THR A 298 -12.57 11.51 -17.54
N VAL A 299 -12.72 10.53 -16.63
CA VAL A 299 -12.50 9.11 -16.96
C VAL A 299 -13.56 8.61 -17.95
N LYS A 300 -14.80 9.07 -17.83
CA LYS A 300 -15.87 8.74 -18.80
C LYS A 300 -15.50 9.11 -20.23
N GLU A 301 -14.82 10.24 -20.45
CA GLU A 301 -14.33 10.63 -21.77
C GLU A 301 -13.11 9.81 -22.22
N LEU A 302 -12.17 9.55 -21.30
CA LEU A 302 -10.92 8.89 -21.64
C LEU A 302 -11.10 7.41 -22.00
N ILE A 303 -11.98 6.68 -21.33
CA ILE A 303 -12.28 5.26 -21.63
C ILE A 303 -12.99 5.05 -22.97
N GLU A 304 -13.47 6.11 -23.63
CA GLU A 304 -14.01 6.04 -24.99
C GLU A 304 -12.90 5.92 -26.06
N GLU A 305 -11.71 6.44 -25.76
CA GLU A 305 -10.66 6.64 -26.77
C GLU A 305 -9.38 5.86 -26.48
N TYR A 306 -9.08 5.57 -25.19
CA TYR A 306 -7.79 5.00 -24.78
C TYR A 306 -7.92 3.66 -24.10
N PRO A 307 -6.99 2.72 -24.38
CA PRO A 307 -6.81 1.56 -23.52
C PRO A 307 -6.59 2.03 -22.08
N THR A 308 -7.37 1.46 -21.14
CA THR A 308 -7.35 1.93 -19.75
C THR A 308 -7.30 0.78 -18.77
N PHE A 309 -6.40 0.89 -17.78
CA PHE A 309 -6.33 0.00 -16.63
C PHE A 309 -6.50 0.78 -15.33
N GLY A 310 -7.36 0.28 -14.43
CA GLY A 310 -7.64 0.90 -13.12
C GLY A 310 -7.38 -0.04 -11.96
N ILE A 311 -6.74 0.47 -10.89
CA ILE A 311 -6.43 -0.27 -9.66
C ILE A 311 -7.16 0.38 -8.48
N CYS A 312 -7.87 -0.42 -7.68
CA CYS A 312 -8.52 -0.06 -6.42
C CYS A 312 -9.45 1.17 -6.56
N LEU A 313 -9.05 2.37 -6.17
CA LEU A 313 -9.86 3.58 -6.40
C LEU A 313 -10.09 3.81 -7.90
N GLY A 314 -9.12 3.53 -8.76
CA GLY A 314 -9.28 3.60 -10.22
C GLY A 314 -10.38 2.68 -10.76
N HIS A 315 -10.53 1.45 -10.20
CA HIS A 315 -11.66 0.57 -10.49
C HIS A 315 -12.99 1.19 -10.07
N GLN A 316 -13.04 1.80 -8.89
CA GLN A 316 -14.24 2.45 -8.37
C GLN A 316 -14.61 3.70 -9.15
N ILE A 317 -13.63 4.47 -9.62
CA ILE A 317 -13.85 5.63 -10.49
C ILE A 317 -14.40 5.19 -11.86
N ILE A 318 -13.89 4.10 -12.46
CA ILE A 318 -14.48 3.50 -13.68
C ILE A 318 -15.93 3.09 -13.41
N THR A 319 -16.22 2.46 -12.27
CA THR A 319 -17.59 2.11 -11.87
C THR A 319 -18.52 3.32 -11.92
N HIS A 320 -18.11 4.43 -11.30
CA HIS A 320 -18.90 5.67 -11.29
C HIS A 320 -18.99 6.33 -12.68
N ALA A 321 -17.90 6.31 -13.46
CA ALA A 321 -17.89 6.84 -14.84
C ALA A 321 -18.89 6.12 -15.75
N LEU A 322 -19.14 4.83 -15.51
CA LEU A 322 -20.15 4.02 -16.19
C LEU A 322 -21.59 4.30 -15.69
N GLY A 323 -21.74 5.07 -14.60
CA GLY A 323 -23.04 5.38 -13.98
C GLY A 323 -23.51 4.36 -12.93
N ALA A 324 -22.67 3.35 -12.59
CA ALA A 324 -22.90 2.46 -11.47
C ALA A 324 -22.45 3.10 -10.16
N LYS A 325 -22.77 2.46 -9.02
CA LYS A 325 -22.46 2.99 -7.69
C LYS A 325 -21.60 2.01 -6.90
N THR A 326 -20.90 2.55 -5.95
CA THR A 326 -20.17 1.80 -4.91
C THR A 326 -20.93 1.87 -3.58
N PHE A 327 -20.64 0.91 -2.71
CA PHE A 327 -21.16 0.89 -1.34
C PHE A 327 -20.03 0.70 -0.33
N LYS A 328 -20.21 1.20 0.89
CA LYS A 328 -19.23 1.01 1.94
C LYS A 328 -19.32 -0.39 2.51
N LEU A 329 -18.20 -1.10 2.53
CA LEU A 329 -18.04 -2.39 3.19
C LEU A 329 -18.08 -2.21 4.72
N LYS A 330 -18.54 -3.22 5.42
CA LYS A 330 -18.68 -3.18 6.88
C LYS A 330 -17.35 -2.84 7.58
N PHE A 331 -16.26 -3.50 7.20
CA PHE A 331 -14.93 -3.27 7.77
C PHE A 331 -13.82 -3.17 6.69
N GLY A 332 -14.19 -3.34 5.41
CA GLY A 332 -13.27 -3.31 4.27
C GLY A 332 -12.40 -4.57 4.15
N HIS A 333 -11.69 -4.67 3.03
CA HIS A 333 -10.69 -5.71 2.80
C HIS A 333 -9.29 -5.10 2.95
N ARG A 334 -8.49 -5.64 3.91
CA ARG A 334 -7.12 -5.18 4.14
C ARG A 334 -6.21 -6.33 4.54
N GLY A 335 -5.15 -6.49 3.75
CA GLY A 335 -4.14 -7.54 3.96
C GLY A 335 -3.79 -8.29 2.68
N GLY A 336 -2.74 -9.12 2.74
CA GLY A 336 -2.20 -9.87 1.60
C GLY A 336 -2.71 -11.32 1.48
N ASN A 337 -3.92 -11.61 1.93
CA ASN A 337 -4.45 -12.98 2.05
C ASN A 337 -5.89 -13.12 1.53
N GLN A 338 -6.28 -12.29 0.57
CA GLN A 338 -7.63 -12.30 0.02
C GLN A 338 -7.70 -13.18 -1.25
N PRO A 339 -8.52 -14.26 -1.24
CA PRO A 339 -8.65 -15.13 -2.41
C PRO A 339 -9.64 -14.52 -3.40
N VAL A 340 -9.18 -14.26 -4.61
CA VAL A 340 -9.97 -13.74 -5.72
C VAL A 340 -10.05 -14.79 -6.84
N LYS A 341 -11.26 -15.04 -7.32
CA LYS A 341 -11.52 -15.97 -8.42
C LYS A 341 -11.82 -15.21 -9.69
N ASN A 342 -11.04 -15.50 -10.72
CA ASN A 342 -11.34 -15.10 -12.09
C ASN A 342 -12.45 -15.99 -12.65
N LEU A 343 -13.54 -15.37 -13.09
CA LEU A 343 -14.76 -16.06 -13.54
C LEU A 343 -14.64 -16.65 -14.94
N GLU A 344 -13.75 -16.10 -15.76
CA GLU A 344 -13.54 -16.56 -17.14
C GLU A 344 -12.61 -17.78 -17.18
N THR A 345 -11.55 -17.78 -16.36
CA THR A 345 -10.54 -18.86 -16.36
C THR A 345 -10.74 -19.87 -15.23
N GLY A 346 -11.47 -19.51 -14.19
CA GLY A 346 -11.62 -20.30 -12.98
C GLY A 346 -10.40 -20.24 -12.04
N LYS A 347 -9.32 -19.55 -12.42
CA LYS A 347 -8.10 -19.41 -11.60
C LYS A 347 -8.43 -18.64 -10.32
N VAL A 348 -7.82 -19.07 -9.20
CA VAL A 348 -7.83 -18.35 -7.94
C VAL A 348 -6.44 -17.77 -7.70
N SER A 349 -6.39 -16.50 -7.38
CA SER A 349 -5.16 -15.78 -6.98
C SER A 349 -5.32 -15.27 -5.55
N ILE A 350 -4.23 -15.27 -4.79
CA ILE A 350 -4.20 -14.61 -3.48
C ILE A 350 -3.75 -13.17 -3.71
N THR A 351 -4.53 -12.21 -3.21
CA THR A 351 -4.36 -10.80 -3.52
C THR A 351 -4.08 -9.95 -2.28
N ALA A 352 -3.35 -8.85 -2.50
CA ALA A 352 -3.23 -7.77 -1.53
C ALA A 352 -4.39 -6.80 -1.71
N GLN A 353 -5.03 -6.40 -0.62
CA GLN A 353 -6.16 -5.48 -0.66
C GLN A 353 -6.06 -4.40 0.41
N ASN A 354 -6.57 -3.21 0.08
CA ASN A 354 -6.74 -2.09 1.01
C ASN A 354 -7.85 -1.17 0.51
N HIS A 355 -9.10 -1.58 0.71
CA HIS A 355 -10.25 -0.75 0.32
C HIS A 355 -11.42 -0.89 1.30
N GLY A 356 -12.21 0.18 1.42
CA GLY A 356 -13.40 0.25 2.26
C GLY A 356 -14.70 0.33 1.48
N PHE A 357 -14.64 0.41 0.15
CA PHE A 357 -15.80 0.45 -0.75
C PHE A 357 -15.69 -0.66 -1.79
N ALA A 358 -16.83 -1.10 -2.31
CA ALA A 358 -16.92 -2.11 -3.35
C ALA A 358 -18.05 -1.77 -4.34
N SER A 359 -17.99 -2.36 -5.53
CA SER A 359 -19.02 -2.26 -6.57
C SER A 359 -19.99 -3.43 -6.47
N THR A 360 -21.26 -3.24 -6.88
CA THR A 360 -22.22 -4.34 -6.99
C THR A 360 -22.23 -4.90 -8.40
N ARG A 361 -22.33 -6.23 -8.52
CA ARG A 361 -22.40 -6.91 -9.81
C ARG A 361 -23.60 -6.41 -10.63
N GLU A 362 -24.78 -6.33 -10.01
CA GLU A 362 -26.02 -5.94 -10.68
C GLU A 362 -25.92 -4.56 -11.35
N GLU A 363 -25.37 -3.56 -10.64
CA GLU A 363 -25.21 -2.21 -11.21
C GLU A 363 -24.17 -2.16 -12.33
N LEU A 364 -23.06 -2.89 -12.19
CA LEU A 364 -22.03 -2.95 -13.22
C LEU A 364 -22.53 -3.62 -14.51
N GLU A 365 -23.21 -4.77 -14.39
CA GLU A 365 -23.78 -5.48 -15.54
C GLU A 365 -24.89 -4.64 -16.23
N LYS A 366 -25.71 -3.93 -15.46
CA LYS A 366 -26.69 -2.96 -15.98
C LYS A 366 -26.02 -1.78 -16.69
N ALA A 367 -24.86 -1.34 -16.24
CA ALA A 367 -24.06 -0.30 -16.88
C ALA A 367 -23.26 -0.80 -18.11
N GLY A 368 -23.37 -2.09 -18.46
CA GLY A 368 -22.73 -2.69 -19.62
C GLY A 368 -21.31 -3.23 -19.38
N ALA A 369 -20.86 -3.27 -18.14
CA ALA A 369 -19.61 -3.91 -17.79
C ALA A 369 -19.78 -5.42 -17.63
N ILE A 370 -18.67 -6.15 -17.80
CA ILE A 370 -18.58 -7.60 -17.51
C ILE A 370 -17.77 -7.75 -16.23
N VAL A 371 -18.36 -8.38 -15.21
CA VAL A 371 -17.64 -8.72 -13.99
C VAL A 371 -16.74 -9.91 -14.27
N THR A 372 -15.44 -9.73 -14.13
CA THR A 372 -14.42 -10.74 -14.43
C THR A 372 -13.93 -11.48 -13.19
N GLU A 373 -14.02 -10.87 -12.01
CA GLU A 373 -13.44 -11.41 -10.79
C GLU A 373 -14.30 -11.14 -9.56
N ILE A 374 -14.29 -12.08 -8.61
CA ILE A 374 -14.99 -11.98 -7.32
C ILE A 374 -14.12 -12.43 -6.16
N ASN A 375 -14.32 -11.84 -5.00
CA ASN A 375 -13.76 -12.30 -3.73
C ASN A 375 -14.45 -13.59 -3.27
N LEU A 376 -13.69 -14.59 -2.88
CA LEU A 376 -14.26 -15.87 -2.44
C LEU A 376 -14.74 -15.85 -0.97
N ASN A 377 -14.47 -14.80 -0.22
CA ASN A 377 -14.93 -14.67 1.16
C ASN A 377 -16.36 -14.12 1.26
N ASP A 378 -16.75 -13.20 0.36
CA ASP A 378 -18.03 -12.47 0.47
C ASP A 378 -18.67 -12.13 -0.89
N GLU A 379 -18.13 -12.67 -1.98
CA GLU A 379 -18.64 -12.53 -3.35
C GLU A 379 -18.68 -11.09 -3.90
N THR A 380 -17.96 -10.16 -3.25
CA THR A 380 -17.80 -8.79 -3.77
C THR A 380 -17.06 -8.80 -5.11
N VAL A 381 -17.37 -7.79 -5.94
CA VAL A 381 -16.72 -7.64 -7.24
C VAL A 381 -15.27 -7.20 -7.05
N GLU A 382 -14.36 -7.92 -7.68
CA GLU A 382 -12.92 -7.67 -7.61
C GLU A 382 -12.30 -7.31 -8.96
N GLY A 383 -13.05 -7.45 -10.06
CA GLY A 383 -12.59 -7.07 -11.38
C GLY A 383 -13.73 -6.86 -12.37
N LEU A 384 -13.52 -5.95 -13.32
CA LEU A 384 -14.40 -5.71 -14.44
C LEU A 384 -13.63 -5.48 -15.74
N ARG A 385 -14.30 -5.69 -16.86
CA ARG A 385 -13.87 -5.22 -18.18
C ARG A 385 -15.06 -4.69 -18.99
N LEU A 386 -14.78 -3.87 -19.98
CA LEU A 386 -15.78 -3.49 -20.96
C LEU A 386 -15.77 -4.46 -22.15
N LYS A 387 -16.95 -4.69 -22.76
CA LYS A 387 -17.09 -5.66 -23.85
C LYS A 387 -16.40 -5.20 -25.13
N ASP A 388 -16.64 -3.97 -25.49
CA ASP A 388 -16.30 -3.42 -26.83
C ASP A 388 -15.19 -2.36 -26.76
N LYS A 389 -14.54 -2.19 -25.60
CA LYS A 389 -13.47 -1.22 -25.37
C LYS A 389 -12.31 -1.86 -24.64
N PRO A 390 -11.07 -1.44 -24.91
CA PRO A 390 -9.88 -1.95 -24.23
C PRO A 390 -9.77 -1.35 -22.82
N VAL A 391 -10.70 -1.69 -21.93
CA VAL A 391 -10.78 -1.19 -20.56
C VAL A 391 -11.00 -2.36 -19.63
N PHE A 392 -10.15 -2.47 -18.62
CA PHE A 392 -10.34 -3.39 -17.50
C PHE A 392 -9.83 -2.77 -16.20
N SER A 393 -10.26 -3.30 -15.07
CA SER A 393 -9.81 -2.84 -13.77
C SER A 393 -9.97 -3.92 -12.70
N VAL A 394 -9.18 -3.80 -11.64
CA VAL A 394 -9.24 -4.66 -10.46
C VAL A 394 -9.37 -3.85 -9.18
N GLN A 395 -10.09 -4.40 -8.20
CA GLN A 395 -10.31 -3.77 -6.91
C GLN A 395 -9.11 -3.92 -5.96
N TYR A 396 -8.35 -4.99 -6.13
CA TYR A 396 -7.18 -5.31 -5.33
C TYR A 396 -5.89 -4.70 -5.91
N HIS A 397 -4.75 -4.95 -5.26
CA HIS A 397 -3.44 -4.37 -5.57
C HIS A 397 -2.53 -5.41 -6.26
N PRO A 398 -2.46 -5.45 -7.60
CA PRO A 398 -1.62 -6.40 -8.33
C PRO A 398 -0.12 -6.11 -8.18
N GLU A 399 0.24 -4.88 -7.83
CA GLU A 399 1.61 -4.47 -7.52
C GLU A 399 2.13 -5.06 -6.20
N ALA A 400 1.22 -5.62 -5.37
CA ALA A 400 1.52 -6.07 -4.01
C ALA A 400 2.07 -4.92 -3.12
N ALA A 401 3.27 -5.03 -2.59
CA ALA A 401 3.96 -4.02 -1.77
C ALA A 401 3.10 -3.41 -0.63
N PRO A 402 2.77 -4.22 0.44
CA PRO A 402 3.14 -5.62 0.61
C PRO A 402 2.13 -6.60 0.01
N GLY A 403 2.57 -7.82 -0.24
CA GLY A 403 1.66 -8.91 -0.58
C GLY A 403 2.22 -9.93 -1.57
N PRO A 404 1.39 -10.92 -1.95
CA PRO A 404 1.72 -11.90 -2.95
C PRO A 404 1.74 -11.30 -4.36
N ASN A 405 2.56 -11.89 -5.24
CA ASN A 405 2.71 -11.43 -6.63
C ASN A 405 1.85 -12.24 -7.64
N ASP A 406 0.84 -12.96 -7.19
CA ASP A 406 -0.03 -13.80 -8.03
C ASP A 406 -0.70 -13.01 -9.15
N ALA A 407 -0.93 -11.72 -8.94
CA ALA A 407 -1.63 -10.80 -9.83
C ALA A 407 -0.70 -9.93 -10.72
N ASP A 408 0.62 -10.03 -10.57
CA ASP A 408 1.59 -9.31 -11.40
C ASP A 408 1.35 -9.48 -12.92
N PRO A 409 0.88 -10.63 -13.44
CA PRO A 409 0.57 -10.80 -14.85
C PRO A 409 -0.43 -9.79 -15.44
N LEU A 410 -1.24 -9.10 -14.63
CA LEU A 410 -2.16 -8.06 -15.10
C LEU A 410 -1.44 -6.87 -15.76
N PHE A 411 -0.22 -6.56 -15.36
CA PHE A 411 0.61 -5.55 -16.05
C PHE A 411 1.03 -6.02 -17.44
N VAL A 412 1.28 -7.32 -17.61
CA VAL A 412 1.52 -7.94 -18.95
C VAL A 412 0.26 -7.87 -19.80
N ASP A 413 -0.91 -8.16 -19.22
CA ASP A 413 -2.19 -8.09 -19.93
C ASP A 413 -2.48 -6.65 -20.37
N PHE A 414 -2.18 -5.66 -19.52
CA PHE A 414 -2.30 -4.25 -19.89
C PHE A 414 -1.36 -3.89 -21.05
N TYR A 415 -0.09 -4.29 -20.98
CA TYR A 415 0.88 -4.08 -22.06
C TYR A 415 0.38 -4.66 -23.39
N ASN A 416 -0.05 -5.92 -23.37
CA ASN A 416 -0.53 -6.61 -24.57
C ASN A 416 -1.82 -5.96 -25.14
N MET A 417 -2.71 -5.48 -24.26
CA MET A 417 -3.91 -4.75 -24.66
C MET A 417 -3.55 -3.45 -25.39
N VAL A 418 -2.59 -2.68 -24.86
CA VAL A 418 -2.11 -1.43 -25.48
C VAL A 418 -1.41 -1.74 -26.80
N ALA A 419 -0.50 -2.71 -26.84
CA ALA A 419 0.21 -3.12 -28.06
C ALA A 419 -0.75 -3.51 -29.18
N LYS A 420 -1.84 -4.20 -28.87
CA LYS A 420 -2.88 -4.57 -29.85
C LYS A 420 -3.69 -3.36 -30.33
N HIS A 421 -3.82 -2.32 -29.53
CA HIS A 421 -4.61 -1.13 -29.85
C HIS A 421 -3.84 -0.12 -30.69
N VAL A 422 -2.56 0.07 -30.35
CA VAL A 422 -1.67 1.06 -31.00
C VAL A 422 -1.09 0.53 -32.29
N GLY A 423 -0.87 -0.79 -32.38
CA GLY A 423 -0.30 -1.47 -33.45
C GLY A 423 -0.21 -1.97 -34.42
#